data_d73462859b752741bfda830e4b03c2ba
#
_entry.id   d73462859b752741bfda830e4b03c2ba
#
_cell.length_a   1.000
_cell.length_b   1.000
_cell.length_c   1.000
_cell.angle_alpha   90.00
_cell.angle_beta   90.00
_cell.angle_gamma   90.00
#
_symmetry.space_group_name_H-M   'P 1'
#
loop_
_entity.id
_entity.type
_entity.pdbx_description
1 polymer ?
#
loop_
_entity_poly.entity_id
_entity_poly.type
_entity_poly.pdbx_seq_one_letter_code
_entity_poly.pdbx_strand_id
1 'polypeptide(L)'
;MKSKLLLMLLVCISTLVGGIAVAGDRYGKQKVVYHINYDDPKTQAGALRNIQNHINAVGEENLDLKVVMHGKGVSLLLTPDRLEDTKLELGNATDEMQTKITGLKNQGVGFEICANTLKGKKISYEDDLFDVDEADIVPSGVAEVAKLQAMGYSYIKP
;
A
#
# COMPACT_ATOMS: atom_id res chain seq x y z
N MET A 1 74.83 8.46 -29.19
CA MET A 1 73.52 8.93 -29.60
C MET A 1 72.46 8.15 -28.79
N LYS A 2 71.77 8.82 -27.88
CA LYS A 2 70.97 8.18 -26.86
C LYS A 2 69.48 8.16 -27.33
N SER A 3 69.00 6.97 -27.67
CA SER A 3 67.54 6.76 -27.99
C SER A 3 66.77 6.72 -26.73
N LYS A 4 65.83 7.67 -26.56
CA LYS A 4 64.90 7.71 -25.44
C LYS A 4 63.66 6.86 -25.79
N LEU A 5 63.57 5.70 -25.18
CA LEU A 5 62.33 4.85 -25.23
C LEU A 5 61.28 5.45 -24.34
N LEU A 6 60.27 6.06 -24.94
CA LEU A 6 59.10 6.61 -24.24
C LEU A 6 58.09 5.49 -24.02
N LEU A 7 58.06 4.95 -22.81
CA LEU A 7 57.11 3.92 -22.40
C LEU A 7 55.76 4.61 -22.12
N MET A 8 54.83 4.46 -23.04
CA MET A 8 53.46 4.98 -22.91
C MET A 8 52.62 3.99 -22.07
N LEU A 9 52.47 4.28 -20.79
CA LEU A 9 51.63 3.49 -19.89
C LEU A 9 50.15 3.82 -20.16
N LEU A 10 49.47 2.95 -20.93
CA LEU A 10 48.05 3.05 -21.18
C LEU A 10 47.31 2.53 -19.95
N VAL A 11 46.86 3.43 -19.06
CA VAL A 11 46.04 3.08 -17.94
C VAL A 11 44.59 2.90 -18.48
N CYS A 12 44.20 1.65 -18.70
CA CYS A 12 42.81 1.29 -18.93
C CYS A 12 42.02 1.46 -17.62
N ILE A 13 41.42 2.63 -17.42
CA ILE A 13 40.39 2.83 -16.39
C ILE A 13 39.13 2.16 -16.92
N SER A 14 38.95 0.89 -16.60
CA SER A 14 37.67 0.20 -16.74
C SER A 14 36.73 0.75 -15.64
N THR A 15 35.95 1.77 -15.98
CA THR A 15 34.81 2.18 -15.16
C THR A 15 33.84 1.01 -15.14
N LEU A 16 33.82 0.23 -14.05
CA LEU A 16 32.70 -0.63 -13.71
C LEU A 16 31.51 0.30 -13.42
N VAL A 17 30.74 0.62 -14.44
CA VAL A 17 29.40 1.13 -14.26
C VAL A 17 28.58 -0.08 -13.80
N GLY A 18 28.65 -0.36 -12.52
CA GLY A 18 27.69 -1.24 -11.87
C GLY A 18 26.32 -0.58 -12.03
N GLY A 19 25.55 -1.01 -13.02
CA GLY A 19 24.15 -0.64 -13.13
C GLY A 19 23.47 -1.06 -11.84
N ILE A 20 23.11 -0.08 -11.01
CA ILE A 20 22.12 -0.30 -9.97
C ILE A 20 20.86 -0.64 -10.74
N ALA A 21 20.48 -1.93 -10.77
CA ALA A 21 19.19 -2.34 -11.31
C ALA A 21 18.13 -1.65 -10.44
N VAL A 22 17.54 -0.58 -10.97
CA VAL A 22 16.42 0.09 -10.33
C VAL A 22 15.28 -0.93 -10.33
N ALA A 23 14.79 -1.29 -9.16
CA ALA A 23 13.76 -2.32 -9.00
C ALA A 23 12.54 -2.09 -9.92
N GLY A 24 12.23 -0.83 -10.22
CA GLY A 24 11.17 -0.42 -11.14
C GLY A 24 11.32 -0.92 -12.59
N ASP A 25 12.55 -1.14 -13.08
CA ASP A 25 12.78 -1.59 -14.46
C ASP A 25 12.24 -3.00 -14.71
N ARG A 26 12.21 -3.85 -13.68
CA ARG A 26 11.70 -5.22 -13.81
C ARG A 26 10.18 -5.27 -13.93
N TYR A 27 9.49 -4.43 -13.18
CA TYR A 27 8.03 -4.54 -13.00
C TYR A 27 7.24 -3.51 -13.78
N GLY A 28 7.85 -2.38 -14.17
CA GLY A 28 7.17 -1.28 -14.85
C GLY A 28 6.10 -0.61 -13.99
N LYS A 29 5.28 0.23 -14.61
CA LYS A 29 4.17 0.90 -13.93
C LYS A 29 3.01 -0.07 -13.69
N GLN A 30 2.44 -0.04 -12.48
CA GLN A 30 1.34 -0.91 -12.07
C GLN A 30 0.20 -0.12 -11.43
N LYS A 31 -1.02 -0.58 -11.67
CA LYS A 31 -2.22 -0.21 -10.94
C LYS A 31 -2.71 -1.43 -10.19
N VAL A 32 -2.89 -1.32 -8.88
CA VAL A 32 -3.19 -2.48 -8.03
C VAL A 32 -4.26 -2.15 -7.00
N VAL A 33 -5.25 -3.02 -6.87
CA VAL A 33 -6.23 -2.97 -5.79
C VAL A 33 -6.02 -4.15 -4.83
N TYR A 34 -5.71 -3.83 -3.58
CA TYR A 34 -5.72 -4.77 -2.47
C TYR A 34 -7.10 -4.80 -1.84
N HIS A 35 -7.65 -5.99 -1.66
CA HIS A 35 -9.00 -6.16 -1.12
C HIS A 35 -8.96 -6.78 0.28
N ILE A 36 -9.37 -6.00 1.30
CA ILE A 36 -9.40 -6.43 2.70
C ILE A 36 -10.86 -6.51 3.17
N ASN A 37 -11.37 -7.73 3.39
CA ASN A 37 -12.73 -7.98 3.88
C ASN A 37 -12.80 -8.97 5.05
N TYR A 38 -11.67 -9.18 5.72
CA TYR A 38 -11.47 -10.05 6.88
C TYR A 38 -10.96 -9.22 8.06
N ASP A 39 -11.08 -9.74 9.29
CA ASP A 39 -10.79 -9.05 10.55
C ASP A 39 -9.66 -9.67 11.37
N ASP A 40 -9.04 -10.77 10.93
CA ASP A 40 -7.92 -11.36 11.66
C ASP A 40 -6.72 -10.39 11.72
N PRO A 41 -6.26 -9.99 12.94
CA PRO A 41 -5.24 -8.97 13.09
C PRO A 41 -3.90 -9.34 12.44
N LYS A 42 -3.52 -10.63 12.49
CA LYS A 42 -2.25 -11.09 11.91
C LYS A 42 -2.31 -11.07 10.38
N THR A 43 -3.44 -11.46 9.81
CA THR A 43 -3.67 -11.42 8.37
C THR A 43 -3.69 -9.97 7.87
N GLN A 44 -4.35 -9.05 8.60
CA GLN A 44 -4.34 -7.63 8.26
C GLN A 44 -2.94 -7.01 8.36
N ALA A 45 -2.18 -7.30 9.42
CA ALA A 45 -0.78 -6.88 9.54
C ALA A 45 0.10 -7.46 8.41
N GLY A 46 -0.18 -8.71 8.00
CA GLY A 46 0.43 -9.35 6.84
C GLY A 46 0.13 -8.62 5.54
N ALA A 47 -1.11 -8.18 5.35
CA ALA A 47 -1.52 -7.40 4.19
C ALA A 47 -0.76 -6.07 4.09
N LEU A 48 -0.66 -5.29 5.18
CA LEU A 48 0.10 -4.04 5.20
C LEU A 48 1.58 -4.27 4.88
N ARG A 49 2.18 -5.35 5.41
CA ARG A 49 3.56 -5.74 5.07
C ARG A 49 3.71 -6.10 3.59
N ASN A 50 2.75 -6.81 3.00
CA ASN A 50 2.77 -7.15 1.58
C ASN A 50 2.67 -5.91 0.71
N ILE A 51 1.84 -4.93 1.08
CA ILE A 51 1.75 -3.63 0.41
C ILE A 51 3.10 -2.91 0.46
N GLN A 52 3.73 -2.82 1.63
CA GLN A 52 5.05 -2.19 1.76
C GLN A 52 6.12 -2.90 0.91
N ASN A 53 6.12 -4.25 0.90
CA ASN A 53 7.05 -5.02 0.06
C ASN A 53 6.80 -4.78 -1.44
N HIS A 54 5.53 -4.60 -1.83
CA HIS A 54 5.17 -4.28 -3.20
C HIS A 54 5.72 -2.90 -3.61
N ILE A 55 5.54 -1.88 -2.78
CA ILE A 55 6.09 -0.53 -2.98
C ILE A 55 7.62 -0.60 -3.09
N ASN A 56 8.29 -1.31 -2.18
CA ASN A 56 9.74 -1.46 -2.18
C ASN A 56 10.28 -2.15 -3.45
N ALA A 57 9.49 -3.04 -4.05
CA ALA A 57 9.89 -3.79 -5.23
C ALA A 57 9.65 -3.02 -6.54
N VAL A 58 8.59 -2.23 -6.61
CA VAL A 58 8.15 -1.55 -7.85
C VAL A 58 8.63 -0.10 -7.91
N GLY A 59 8.77 0.52 -6.74
CA GLY A 59 8.97 1.97 -6.58
C GLY A 59 7.64 2.71 -6.46
N GLU A 60 7.59 3.65 -5.52
CA GLU A 60 6.41 4.46 -5.22
C GLU A 60 5.89 5.20 -6.48
N GLU A 61 6.80 5.76 -7.27
CA GLU A 61 6.49 6.51 -8.49
C GLU A 61 5.92 5.66 -9.63
N ASN A 62 6.04 4.33 -9.53
CA ASN A 62 5.57 3.38 -10.53
C ASN A 62 4.30 2.64 -10.10
N LEU A 63 3.77 2.94 -8.90
CA LEU A 63 2.69 2.15 -8.30
C LEU A 63 1.49 3.02 -7.92
N ASP A 64 0.37 2.84 -8.62
CA ASP A 64 -0.94 3.37 -8.22
C ASP A 64 -1.67 2.27 -7.44
N LEU A 65 -1.69 2.39 -6.10
CA LEU A 65 -2.18 1.35 -5.20
C LEU A 65 -3.39 1.83 -4.38
N LYS A 66 -4.46 1.05 -4.45
CA LYS A 66 -5.67 1.24 -3.65
C LYS A 66 -5.89 0.06 -2.72
N VAL A 67 -6.33 0.33 -1.50
CA VAL A 67 -6.80 -0.66 -0.53
C VAL A 67 -8.29 -0.47 -0.35
N VAL A 68 -9.09 -1.40 -0.84
CA VAL A 68 -10.55 -1.34 -0.68
C VAL A 68 -10.97 -2.23 0.47
N MET A 69 -11.73 -1.64 1.41
CA MET A 69 -12.20 -2.32 2.62
C MET A 69 -13.72 -2.33 2.70
N HIS A 70 -14.27 -3.49 3.05
CA HIS A 70 -15.69 -3.65 3.38
C HIS A 70 -15.94 -4.78 4.38
N GLY A 71 -17.14 -4.86 4.92
CA GLY A 71 -17.52 -5.87 5.90
C GLY A 71 -16.57 -5.86 7.11
N LYS A 72 -16.07 -7.01 7.48
CA LYS A 72 -15.14 -7.17 8.61
C LYS A 72 -13.78 -6.47 8.39
N GLY A 73 -13.40 -6.21 7.14
CA GLY A 73 -12.12 -5.57 6.81
C GLY A 73 -11.98 -4.14 7.32
N VAL A 74 -13.09 -3.44 7.59
CA VAL A 74 -13.08 -2.09 8.18
C VAL A 74 -12.50 -2.07 9.59
N SER A 75 -12.44 -3.22 10.28
CA SER A 75 -11.74 -3.35 11.58
C SER A 75 -10.29 -2.91 11.53
N LEU A 76 -9.64 -2.92 10.36
CA LEU A 76 -8.27 -2.44 10.18
C LEU A 76 -8.10 -0.96 10.59
N LEU A 77 -9.13 -0.16 10.37
CA LEU A 77 -9.14 1.27 10.69
C LEU A 77 -9.94 1.60 11.95
N LEU A 78 -10.74 0.68 12.47
CA LEU A 78 -11.50 0.90 13.70
C LEU A 78 -10.55 0.91 14.90
N THR A 79 -10.57 2.00 15.68
CA THR A 79 -9.78 2.09 16.90
C THR A 79 -10.35 1.20 18.00
N PRO A 80 -9.51 0.54 18.82
CA PRO A 80 -9.99 -0.43 19.82
C PRO A 80 -10.95 0.16 20.86
N ASP A 81 -10.75 1.43 21.22
CA ASP A 81 -11.59 2.16 22.20
C ASP A 81 -12.98 2.51 21.68
N ARG A 82 -13.20 2.44 20.36
CA ARG A 82 -14.50 2.73 19.72
C ARG A 82 -15.29 1.47 19.35
N LEU A 83 -14.75 0.30 19.65
CA LEU A 83 -15.36 -0.98 19.27
C LEU A 83 -16.78 -1.15 19.82
N GLU A 84 -17.02 -0.74 21.08
CA GLU A 84 -18.32 -0.90 21.76
C GLU A 84 -19.45 -0.10 21.11
N ASP A 85 -19.14 0.97 20.43
CA ASP A 85 -20.11 1.83 19.74
C ASP A 85 -20.58 1.23 18.40
N THR A 86 -19.92 0.19 17.92
CA THR A 86 -20.12 -0.41 16.60
C THR A 86 -20.68 -1.84 16.67
N LYS A 87 -20.92 -2.43 15.49
CA LYS A 87 -21.30 -3.85 15.34
C LYS A 87 -20.14 -4.69 14.75
N LEU A 88 -18.90 -4.24 14.84
CA LEU A 88 -17.75 -5.05 14.56
C LEU A 88 -17.36 -5.88 15.81
N GLU A 89 -16.60 -6.93 15.61
CA GLU A 89 -16.12 -7.80 16.69
C GLU A 89 -14.69 -7.42 17.12
N LEU A 90 -13.96 -6.71 16.26
CA LEU A 90 -12.57 -6.31 16.48
C LEU A 90 -12.33 -4.89 16.00
N GLY A 91 -11.52 -4.14 16.76
CA GLY A 91 -10.92 -2.87 16.38
C GLY A 91 -9.39 -3.07 16.30
N ASN A 92 -8.83 -3.05 15.11
CA ASN A 92 -7.44 -3.44 14.88
C ASN A 92 -6.50 -2.25 14.64
N ALA A 93 -7.01 -1.01 14.65
CA ALA A 93 -6.20 0.20 14.51
C ALA A 93 -5.44 0.51 15.81
N THR A 94 -4.61 -0.42 16.27
CA THR A 94 -3.65 -0.20 17.37
C THR A 94 -2.56 0.78 16.96
N ASP A 95 -1.81 1.36 17.89
CA ASP A 95 -0.72 2.31 17.61
C ASP A 95 0.28 1.76 16.57
N GLU A 96 0.59 0.46 16.66
CA GLU A 96 1.46 -0.20 15.68
C GLU A 96 0.84 -0.22 14.28
N MET A 97 -0.45 -0.53 14.18
CA MET A 97 -1.15 -0.57 12.90
C MET A 97 -1.35 0.83 12.33
N GLN A 98 -1.69 1.80 13.17
CA GLN A 98 -1.80 3.22 12.79
C GLN A 98 -0.49 3.74 12.20
N THR A 99 0.65 3.42 12.83
CA THR A 99 1.98 3.79 12.30
C THR A 99 2.21 3.21 10.89
N LYS A 100 1.85 1.95 10.66
CA LYS A 100 1.98 1.31 9.35
C LYS A 100 1.05 1.93 8.30
N ILE A 101 -0.22 2.20 8.67
CA ILE A 101 -1.21 2.82 7.79
C ILE A 101 -0.73 4.22 7.37
N THR A 102 -0.33 5.05 8.34
CA THR A 102 0.22 6.40 8.06
C THR A 102 1.44 6.32 7.14
N GLY A 103 2.35 5.38 7.38
CA GLY A 103 3.53 5.18 6.52
C GLY A 103 3.16 4.83 5.08
N LEU A 104 2.12 4.03 4.87
CA LEU A 104 1.61 3.66 3.54
C LEU A 104 0.87 4.84 2.87
N LYS A 105 0.03 5.57 3.60
CA LYS A 105 -0.65 6.77 3.08
C LYS A 105 0.35 7.83 2.62
N ASN A 106 1.42 8.04 3.39
CA ASN A 106 2.52 8.96 3.02
C ASN A 106 3.27 8.53 1.75
N GLN A 107 3.21 7.26 1.37
CA GLN A 107 3.74 6.70 0.13
C GLN A 107 2.68 6.64 -0.99
N GLY A 108 1.57 7.35 -0.86
CA GLY A 108 0.55 7.49 -1.91
C GLY A 108 -0.48 6.34 -1.96
N VAL A 109 -0.52 5.44 -0.98
CA VAL A 109 -1.55 4.39 -0.92
C VAL A 109 -2.90 5.00 -0.55
N GLY A 110 -3.89 4.83 -1.43
CA GLY A 110 -5.28 5.21 -1.15
C GLY A 110 -6.01 4.12 -0.37
N PHE A 111 -6.69 4.51 0.71
CA PHE A 111 -7.57 3.61 1.47
C PHE A 111 -9.01 3.98 1.20
N GLU A 112 -9.82 3.03 0.71
CA GLU A 112 -11.19 3.25 0.28
C GLU A 112 -12.16 2.39 1.11
N ILE A 113 -13.11 3.04 1.78
CA ILE A 113 -13.98 2.43 2.78
C ILE A 113 -15.42 2.40 2.31
N CYS A 114 -16.07 1.25 2.40
CA CYS A 114 -17.44 1.02 1.96
C CYS A 114 -18.47 1.71 2.85
N ALA A 115 -19.19 2.72 2.34
CA ALA A 115 -20.28 3.41 3.05
C ALA A 115 -21.40 2.47 3.52
N ASN A 116 -21.73 1.44 2.72
CA ASN A 116 -22.72 0.44 3.13
C ASN A 116 -22.28 -0.34 4.38
N THR A 117 -20.96 -0.59 4.52
CA THR A 117 -20.41 -1.22 5.74
C THR A 117 -20.51 -0.29 6.93
N LEU A 118 -20.12 0.98 6.76
CA LEU A 118 -20.22 1.97 7.84
C LEU A 118 -21.63 2.04 8.38
N LYS A 119 -22.61 2.24 7.48
CA LYS A 119 -24.04 2.26 7.85
C LYS A 119 -24.50 0.96 8.52
N GLY A 120 -24.17 -0.20 7.95
CA GLY A 120 -24.61 -1.51 8.46
C GLY A 120 -23.99 -1.87 9.80
N LYS A 121 -22.76 -1.41 10.06
CA LYS A 121 -22.01 -1.67 11.29
C LYS A 121 -22.10 -0.55 12.31
N LYS A 122 -22.84 0.54 12.03
CA LYS A 122 -22.97 1.73 12.88
C LYS A 122 -21.64 2.39 13.18
N ILE A 123 -20.85 2.64 12.17
CA ILE A 123 -19.51 3.26 12.29
C ILE A 123 -19.60 4.69 11.79
N SER A 124 -19.15 5.67 12.60
CA SER A 124 -18.83 7.02 12.19
C SER A 124 -17.39 7.03 11.65
N TYR A 125 -17.18 7.46 10.41
CA TYR A 125 -15.81 7.52 9.89
C TYR A 125 -15.00 8.62 10.60
N GLU A 126 -15.64 9.70 11.06
CA GLU A 126 -15.01 10.82 11.73
C GLU A 126 -14.56 10.48 13.16
N ASP A 127 -15.41 9.71 13.89
CA ASP A 127 -15.22 9.47 15.32
C ASP A 127 -14.57 8.13 15.63
N ASP A 128 -14.81 7.10 14.79
CA ASP A 128 -14.46 5.71 15.13
C ASP A 128 -13.26 5.19 14.33
N LEU A 129 -12.97 5.78 13.15
CA LEU A 129 -11.90 5.29 12.28
C LEU A 129 -10.66 6.17 12.35
N PHE A 130 -9.52 5.51 12.30
CA PHE A 130 -8.22 6.17 12.28
C PHE A 130 -7.90 6.76 10.90
N ASP A 131 -7.65 8.06 10.85
CA ASP A 131 -7.12 8.79 9.69
C ASP A 131 -7.95 8.58 8.40
N VAL A 132 -9.27 8.78 8.50
CA VAL A 132 -10.21 8.63 7.39
C VAL A 132 -10.91 9.95 7.11
N ASP A 133 -10.88 10.37 5.86
CA ASP A 133 -11.58 11.54 5.35
C ASP A 133 -12.84 11.14 4.55
N GLU A 134 -13.75 12.08 4.33
CA GLU A 134 -14.94 11.88 3.49
C GLU A 134 -14.57 11.40 2.07
N ALA A 135 -13.45 11.86 1.54
CA ALA A 135 -12.93 11.49 0.22
C ALA A 135 -12.53 10.00 0.12
N ASP A 136 -12.26 9.36 1.25
CA ASP A 136 -11.92 7.93 1.33
C ASP A 136 -13.16 7.03 1.29
N ILE A 137 -14.37 7.61 1.41
CA ILE A 137 -15.61 6.85 1.49
C ILE A 137 -16.18 6.58 0.10
N VAL A 138 -16.31 5.31 -0.24
CA VAL A 138 -16.93 4.86 -1.49
C VAL A 138 -18.32 4.27 -1.24
N PRO A 139 -19.30 4.48 -2.13
CA PRO A 139 -20.67 4.00 -1.90
C PRO A 139 -20.77 2.50 -1.62
N SER A 140 -19.95 1.69 -2.32
CA SER A 140 -19.92 0.23 -2.17
C SER A 140 -18.52 -0.30 -2.46
N GLY A 141 -17.87 -0.93 -1.48
CA GLY A 141 -16.55 -1.53 -1.67
C GLY A 141 -16.51 -2.61 -2.76
N VAL A 142 -17.59 -3.41 -2.90
CA VAL A 142 -17.68 -4.42 -3.97
C VAL A 142 -17.74 -3.75 -5.35
N ALA A 143 -18.54 -2.69 -5.48
CA ALA A 143 -18.64 -1.94 -6.74
C ALA A 143 -17.33 -1.22 -7.06
N GLU A 144 -16.63 -0.69 -6.05
CA GLU A 144 -15.35 -0.01 -6.22
C GLU A 144 -14.26 -0.98 -6.69
N VAL A 145 -14.16 -2.19 -6.11
CA VAL A 145 -13.26 -3.23 -6.61
C VAL A 145 -13.53 -3.54 -8.09
N ALA A 146 -14.81 -3.68 -8.47
CA ALA A 146 -15.17 -3.95 -9.87
C ALA A 146 -14.80 -2.78 -10.80
N LYS A 147 -15.07 -1.55 -10.36
CA LYS A 147 -14.72 -0.31 -11.09
C LYS A 147 -13.19 -0.21 -11.29
N LEU A 148 -12.40 -0.39 -10.23
CA LEU A 148 -10.94 -0.33 -10.30
C LEU A 148 -10.39 -1.39 -11.26
N GLN A 149 -10.91 -2.63 -11.21
CA GLN A 149 -10.52 -3.67 -12.17
C GLN A 149 -10.87 -3.27 -13.62
N ALA A 150 -12.03 -2.68 -13.86
CA ALA A 150 -12.40 -2.16 -15.19
C ALA A 150 -11.48 -1.02 -15.65
N MET A 151 -10.86 -0.28 -14.71
CA MET A 151 -9.86 0.76 -14.96
C MET A 151 -8.42 0.22 -15.11
N GLY A 152 -8.26 -1.10 -15.11
CA GLY A 152 -6.97 -1.77 -15.32
C GLY A 152 -6.18 -2.07 -14.04
N TYR A 153 -6.79 -1.97 -12.85
CA TYR A 153 -6.14 -2.38 -11.61
C TYR A 153 -6.12 -3.91 -11.50
N SER A 154 -4.94 -4.45 -11.23
CA SER A 154 -4.77 -5.86 -10.88
C SER A 154 -5.32 -6.12 -9.48
N TYR A 155 -6.13 -7.17 -9.32
CA TYR A 155 -6.72 -7.53 -8.03
C TYR A 155 -5.80 -8.42 -7.21
N ILE A 156 -5.57 -8.04 -5.95
CA ILE A 156 -4.83 -8.82 -4.97
C ILE A 156 -5.66 -8.97 -3.69
N LYS A 157 -5.78 -10.21 -3.22
CA LYS A 157 -6.34 -10.53 -1.91
C LYS A 157 -5.26 -11.23 -1.10
N PRO A 158 -4.55 -10.51 -0.21
CA PRO A 158 -3.45 -11.06 0.59
C PRO A 158 -3.94 -11.97 1.70
#